data_a66a7689751666564ec2a64dcbe513f8
#
_entry.id   a66a7689751666564ec2a64dcbe513f8
#
_cell.length_a   1.000
_cell.length_b   1.000
_cell.length_c   1.000
_cell.angle_alpha   90.00
_cell.angle_beta   90.00
_cell.angle_gamma   90.00
#
_symmetry.space_group_name_H-M   'P 1'
#
loop_
_entity.id
_entity.type
_entity.pdbx_description
1 polymer ?
#
loop_
_entity_poly.entity_id
_entity_poly.type
_entity_poly.pdbx_seq_one_letter_code
_entity_poly.pdbx_strand_id
1 'polypeptide(L)'
;MPTGLRRYQQSGDLHHITFSCVRHRPILGTPEARDVFLALLERTRELYEMNVFGYVVMPTHVHMLVAEPEKALLSVAMQILKQRFSKTRTEEYVWEPRYYNFNVRTEVKRIEKLKYIHRNPVRDGLVAEADGWRWSSFRSYAYLEDGPVKITRA
;
A
#
# COMPACT_ATOMS: atom_id res chain seq x y z
N MET A 1 4.46 -23.86 15.20
CA MET A 1 3.76 -23.00 14.27
C MET A 1 3.32 -21.71 14.95
N PRO A 2 3.56 -20.59 14.33
CA PRO A 2 3.12 -19.33 14.91
C PRO A 2 1.60 -19.20 14.81
N THR A 3 0.92 -19.67 15.82
CA THR A 3 -0.52 -19.67 15.86
C THR A 3 -1.13 -18.27 15.74
N GLY A 4 -0.38 -17.24 16.19
CA GLY A 4 -0.85 -15.86 16.08
C GLY A 4 -1.07 -15.41 14.65
N LEU A 5 -0.13 -15.71 13.74
CA LEU A 5 -0.25 -15.33 12.34
C LEU A 5 -1.46 -16.02 11.69
N ARG A 6 -1.66 -17.30 11.96
CA ARG A 6 -2.81 -18.03 11.47
C ARG A 6 -4.13 -17.46 11.97
N ARG A 7 -4.16 -17.04 13.24
CA ARG A 7 -5.37 -16.45 13.81
C ARG A 7 -5.76 -15.17 13.07
N TYR A 8 -4.78 -14.32 12.73
CA TYR A 8 -5.06 -13.10 12.00
C TYR A 8 -5.62 -13.39 10.61
N GLN A 9 -5.05 -14.36 9.90
CA GLN A 9 -5.58 -14.76 8.61
C GLN A 9 -7.01 -15.29 8.71
N GLN A 10 -7.28 -16.10 9.74
CA GLN A 10 -8.60 -16.67 9.94
C GLN A 10 -9.63 -15.64 10.40
N SER A 11 -9.19 -14.62 11.14
CA SER A 11 -10.10 -13.58 11.62
C SER A 11 -10.52 -12.61 10.53
N GLY A 12 -9.81 -12.60 9.39
CA GLY A 12 -10.10 -11.66 8.31
C GLY A 12 -9.64 -10.24 8.59
N ASP A 13 -8.71 -10.06 9.52
CA ASP A 13 -8.16 -8.75 9.82
C ASP A 13 -7.51 -8.16 8.58
N LEU A 14 -7.65 -6.85 8.43
CA LEU A 14 -6.90 -6.09 7.44
C LEU A 14 -5.66 -5.51 8.09
N HIS A 15 -4.72 -5.09 7.26
CA HIS A 15 -3.47 -4.50 7.72
C HIS A 15 -3.25 -3.16 7.06
N HIS A 16 -3.01 -2.13 7.86
CA HIS A 16 -2.54 -0.84 7.38
C HIS A 16 -1.01 -0.90 7.39
N ILE A 17 -0.42 -0.92 6.21
CA ILE A 17 1.02 -1.06 6.01
C ILE A 17 1.59 0.29 5.55
N THR A 18 2.71 0.70 6.13
CA THR A 18 3.44 1.88 5.68
C THR A 18 4.88 1.50 5.37
N PHE A 19 5.30 1.74 4.12
CA PHE A 19 6.71 1.66 3.72
C PHE A 19 7.26 3.07 3.65
N SER A 20 8.43 3.31 4.24
CA SER A 20 9.11 4.60 4.13
C SER A 20 10.41 4.45 3.34
N CYS A 21 10.67 5.40 2.45
CA CYS A 21 11.96 5.49 1.78
C CYS A 21 13.04 5.83 2.80
N VAL A 22 14.26 5.34 2.57
CA VAL A 22 15.38 5.54 3.49
C VAL A 22 15.59 7.03 3.75
N ARG A 23 15.70 7.41 5.03
CA ARG A 23 15.87 8.80 5.48
C ARG A 23 14.84 9.76 4.91
N HIS A 24 13.63 9.26 4.63
CA HIS A 24 12.54 10.04 4.02
C HIS A 24 12.93 10.73 2.72
N ARG A 25 13.87 10.14 1.96
CA ARG A 25 14.27 10.67 0.66
C ARG A 25 13.11 10.51 -0.33
N PRO A 26 12.95 11.46 -1.28
CA PRO A 26 11.84 11.39 -2.24
C PRO A 26 12.16 10.46 -3.41
N ILE A 27 12.43 9.19 -3.12
CA ILE A 27 12.71 8.16 -4.14
C ILE A 27 11.47 7.90 -5.01
N LEU A 28 10.28 8.10 -4.44
CA LEU A 28 9.01 8.02 -5.16
C LEU A 28 8.55 9.42 -5.61
N GLY A 29 9.48 10.34 -5.80
CA GLY A 29 9.18 11.74 -6.09
C GLY A 29 8.79 12.03 -7.53
N THR A 30 8.96 11.08 -8.46
CA THR A 30 8.58 11.26 -9.86
C THR A 30 7.35 10.44 -10.20
N PRO A 31 6.52 10.88 -11.17
CA PRO A 31 5.40 10.07 -11.65
C PRO A 31 5.84 8.69 -12.11
N GLU A 32 6.97 8.57 -12.80
CA GLU A 32 7.48 7.31 -13.32
C GLU A 32 7.78 6.32 -12.20
N ALA A 33 8.43 6.78 -11.12
CA ALA A 33 8.73 5.92 -9.99
C ALA A 33 7.46 5.40 -9.32
N ARG A 34 6.47 6.26 -9.16
CA ARG A 34 5.19 5.89 -8.57
C ARG A 34 4.43 4.90 -9.46
N ASP A 35 4.47 5.11 -10.78
CA ASP A 35 3.83 4.19 -11.73
C ASP A 35 4.48 2.81 -11.67
N VAL A 36 5.80 2.74 -11.59
CA VAL A 36 6.54 1.48 -11.46
C VAL A 36 6.13 0.76 -10.17
N PHE A 37 6.05 1.51 -9.06
CA PHE A 37 5.66 0.90 -7.78
C PHE A 37 4.26 0.28 -7.88
N LEU A 38 3.30 0.99 -8.46
CA LEU A 38 1.92 0.49 -8.57
C LEU A 38 1.82 -0.71 -9.50
N ALA A 39 2.60 -0.74 -10.59
CA ALA A 39 2.65 -1.90 -11.47
C ALA A 39 3.16 -3.12 -10.70
N LEU A 40 4.18 -2.95 -9.87
CA LEU A 40 4.73 -4.03 -9.05
C LEU A 40 3.78 -4.46 -7.94
N LEU A 41 3.04 -3.52 -7.37
CA LEU A 41 2.01 -3.85 -6.37
C LEU A 41 0.93 -4.73 -7.00
N GLU A 42 0.46 -4.38 -8.20
CA GLU A 42 -0.56 -5.17 -8.89
C GLU A 42 -0.05 -6.58 -9.21
N ARG A 43 1.20 -6.71 -9.66
CA ARG A 43 1.80 -8.03 -9.91
C ARG A 43 1.93 -8.86 -8.64
N THR A 44 2.29 -8.24 -7.53
CA THR A 44 2.38 -8.90 -6.23
C THR A 44 1.00 -9.36 -5.77
N ARG A 45 -0.01 -8.50 -5.94
CA ARG A 45 -1.40 -8.82 -5.62
C ARG A 45 -1.86 -10.06 -6.37
N GLU A 46 -1.61 -10.12 -7.66
CA GLU A 46 -1.99 -11.26 -8.50
C GLU A 46 -1.22 -12.52 -8.13
N LEU A 47 0.09 -12.40 -7.96
CA LEU A 47 0.97 -13.53 -7.69
C LEU A 47 0.57 -14.27 -6.40
N TYR A 48 0.26 -13.53 -5.34
CA TYR A 48 -0.02 -14.10 -4.04
C TYR A 48 -1.51 -14.11 -3.69
N GLU A 49 -2.35 -13.72 -4.62
CA GLU A 49 -3.81 -13.61 -4.44
C GLU A 49 -4.14 -12.80 -3.20
N MET A 50 -3.70 -11.56 -3.21
CA MET A 50 -3.88 -10.62 -2.11
C MET A 50 -4.98 -9.61 -2.47
N ASN A 51 -5.84 -9.30 -1.50
CA ASN A 51 -6.84 -8.24 -1.68
C ASN A 51 -6.27 -6.91 -1.19
N VAL A 52 -6.32 -5.90 -2.06
CA VAL A 52 -5.91 -4.53 -1.74
C VAL A 52 -7.17 -3.70 -1.62
N PHE A 53 -7.38 -3.10 -0.45
CA PHE A 53 -8.55 -2.28 -0.16
C PHE A 53 -8.30 -0.80 -0.39
N GLY A 54 -7.05 -0.38 -0.33
CA GLY A 54 -6.71 1.00 -0.59
C GLY A 54 -5.21 1.22 -0.59
N TYR A 55 -4.79 2.34 -1.18
CA TYR A 55 -3.37 2.72 -1.21
C TYR A 55 -3.22 4.19 -1.52
N VAL A 56 -2.06 4.72 -1.18
CA VAL A 56 -1.56 6.00 -1.70
C VAL A 56 -0.04 5.90 -1.77
N VAL A 57 0.53 6.33 -2.91
CA VAL A 57 1.97 6.40 -3.11
C VAL A 57 2.38 7.86 -2.99
N MET A 58 3.07 8.19 -1.91
CA MET A 58 3.59 9.52 -1.63
C MET A 58 5.04 9.62 -2.12
N PRO A 59 5.60 10.82 -2.24
CA PRO A 59 7.01 10.95 -2.67
C PRO A 59 8.02 10.24 -1.77
N THR A 60 7.75 10.12 -0.47
CA THR A 60 8.69 9.56 0.50
C THR A 60 8.22 8.27 1.16
N HIS A 61 6.99 7.85 0.90
CA HIS A 61 6.43 6.67 1.57
C HIS A 61 5.17 6.19 0.87
N VAL A 62 4.71 5.00 1.25
CA VAL A 62 3.51 4.38 0.71
C VAL A 62 2.64 3.91 1.88
N HIS A 63 1.34 4.15 1.78
CA HIS A 63 0.37 3.54 2.67
C HIS A 63 -0.51 2.58 1.89
N MET A 64 -0.80 1.43 2.49
CA MET A 64 -1.70 0.43 1.90
C MET A 64 -2.61 -0.15 2.96
N LEU A 65 -3.82 -0.50 2.55
CA LEU A 65 -4.75 -1.28 3.36
C LEU A 65 -4.98 -2.59 2.63
N VAL A 66 -4.52 -3.69 3.20
CA VAL A 66 -4.48 -5.00 2.54
C VAL A 66 -4.97 -6.10 3.47
N ALA A 67 -5.46 -7.20 2.89
CA ALA A 67 -5.73 -8.43 3.62
C ALA A 67 -4.52 -9.36 3.53
N GLU A 68 -4.50 -10.38 4.37
CA GLU A 68 -3.49 -11.43 4.27
C GLU A 68 -3.58 -12.10 2.89
N PRO A 69 -2.44 -12.32 2.21
CA PRO A 69 -2.47 -13.06 0.93
C PRO A 69 -2.91 -14.49 1.12
N GLU A 70 -3.56 -15.05 0.10
CA GLU A 70 -3.98 -16.46 0.11
C GLU A 70 -2.78 -17.41 -0.04
N LYS A 71 -1.77 -17.01 -0.83
CA LYS A 71 -0.69 -17.90 -1.25
C LYS A 71 0.67 -17.60 -0.64
N ALA A 72 0.72 -16.71 0.34
CA ALA A 72 1.98 -16.38 1.03
C ALA A 72 1.68 -15.69 2.35
N LEU A 73 2.68 -15.59 3.20
CA LEU A 73 2.61 -14.71 4.36
C LEU A 73 2.66 -13.27 3.88
N LEU A 74 1.98 -12.39 4.59
CA LEU A 74 2.00 -10.96 4.28
C LEU A 74 3.43 -10.42 4.25
N SER A 75 4.25 -10.83 5.22
CA SER A 75 5.66 -10.40 5.28
C SER A 75 6.45 -10.79 4.03
N VAL A 76 6.16 -11.96 3.46
CA VAL A 76 6.81 -12.42 2.22
C VAL A 76 6.38 -11.56 1.04
N ALA A 77 5.07 -11.30 0.90
CA ALA A 77 4.56 -10.46 -0.18
C ALA A 77 5.15 -9.06 -0.11
N MET A 78 5.21 -8.48 1.09
CA MET A 78 5.76 -7.14 1.28
C MET A 78 7.26 -7.09 0.99
N GLN A 79 8.00 -8.11 1.41
CA GLN A 79 9.44 -8.20 1.13
C GLN A 79 9.70 -8.28 -0.38
N ILE A 80 8.95 -9.09 -1.09
CA ILE A 80 9.09 -9.24 -2.55
C ILE A 80 8.77 -7.91 -3.25
N LEU A 81 7.71 -7.24 -2.85
CA LEU A 81 7.35 -5.94 -3.43
C LEU A 81 8.48 -4.93 -3.24
N LYS A 82 9.00 -4.82 -2.02
CA LYS A 82 10.09 -3.90 -1.72
C LYS A 82 11.35 -4.22 -2.53
N GLN A 83 11.72 -5.49 -2.61
CA GLN A 83 12.91 -5.93 -3.34
C GLN A 83 12.77 -5.65 -4.83
N ARG A 84 11.63 -5.95 -5.41
CA ARG A 84 11.41 -5.74 -6.84
C ARG A 84 11.47 -4.27 -7.21
N PHE A 85 10.91 -3.41 -6.38
CA PHE A 85 11.02 -1.98 -6.60
C PHE A 85 12.48 -1.52 -6.49
N SER A 86 13.20 -1.96 -5.46
CA SER A 86 14.61 -1.60 -5.26
C SER A 86 15.46 -1.95 -6.48
N LYS A 87 15.18 -3.08 -7.12
CA LYS A 87 15.91 -3.52 -8.32
C LYS A 87 15.70 -2.60 -9.52
N THR A 88 14.66 -1.79 -9.51
CA THR A 88 14.42 -0.80 -10.58
C THR A 88 15.14 0.51 -10.34
N ARG A 89 15.80 0.65 -9.17
CA ARG A 89 16.42 1.90 -8.75
C ARG A 89 17.95 1.78 -8.76
N THR A 90 18.59 2.93 -8.85
CA THR A 90 20.06 3.02 -8.83
C THR A 90 20.59 3.37 -7.44
N GLU A 91 19.73 3.83 -6.53
CA GLU A 91 20.14 4.14 -5.16
C GLU A 91 20.63 2.87 -4.45
N GLU A 92 21.65 2.99 -3.63
CA GLU A 92 22.19 1.87 -2.86
C GLU A 92 21.16 1.33 -1.87
N TYR A 93 20.46 2.24 -1.19
CA TYR A 93 19.39 1.90 -0.26
C TYR A 93 18.12 2.66 -0.65
N VAL A 94 16.99 1.94 -0.71
CA VAL A 94 15.71 2.51 -1.12
C VAL A 94 14.78 2.64 0.07
N TRP A 95 14.63 1.58 0.86
CA TRP A 95 13.61 1.50 1.91
C TRP A 95 14.23 1.50 3.30
N GLU A 96 13.49 2.04 4.27
CA GLU A 96 13.79 1.74 5.67
C GLU A 96 13.66 0.24 5.88
N PRO A 97 14.50 -0.36 6.77
CA PRO A 97 14.52 -1.82 6.93
C PRO A 97 13.21 -2.41 7.39
N ARG A 98 12.44 -1.67 8.17
CA ARG A 98 11.17 -2.11 8.72
C ARG A 98 10.03 -1.32 8.14
N TYR A 99 8.84 -1.92 8.12
CA TYR A 99 7.62 -1.23 7.77
C TYR A 99 6.65 -1.26 8.94
N TYR A 100 5.75 -0.28 8.97
CA TYR A 100 4.70 -0.19 9.97
C TYR A 100 3.55 -1.11 9.57
N ASN A 101 3.01 -1.85 10.55
CA ASN A 101 1.86 -2.72 10.35
C ASN A 101 0.89 -2.55 11.51
N PHE A 102 -0.30 -2.06 11.20
CA PHE A 102 -1.38 -1.90 12.18
C PHE A 102 -2.53 -2.83 11.77
N ASN A 103 -2.93 -3.72 12.67
CA ASN A 103 -4.06 -4.63 12.42
C ASN A 103 -5.38 -3.86 12.53
N VAL A 104 -6.20 -3.97 11.49
CA VAL A 104 -7.49 -3.30 11.39
C VAL A 104 -8.58 -4.34 11.61
N ARG A 105 -9.24 -4.29 12.77
CA ARG A 105 -10.14 -5.35 13.23
C ARG A 105 -11.61 -4.98 13.18
N THR A 106 -11.94 -3.72 12.95
CA THR A 106 -13.33 -3.26 12.96
C THR A 106 -13.64 -2.48 11.70
N GLU A 107 -14.91 -2.45 11.35
CA GLU A 107 -15.41 -1.64 10.22
C GLU A 107 -15.09 -0.16 10.42
N VAL A 108 -15.26 0.34 11.65
CA VAL A 108 -14.96 1.74 11.99
C VAL A 108 -13.49 2.06 11.71
N LYS A 109 -12.58 1.18 12.13
CA LYS A 109 -11.15 1.37 11.89
C LYS A 109 -10.80 1.26 10.42
N ARG A 110 -11.47 0.37 9.68
CA ARG A 110 -11.25 0.23 8.23
C ARG A 110 -11.58 1.55 7.52
N ILE A 111 -12.74 2.13 7.83
CA ILE A 111 -13.17 3.40 7.23
C ILE A 111 -12.19 4.52 7.63
N GLU A 112 -11.81 4.57 8.89
CA GLU A 112 -10.87 5.57 9.41
C GLU A 112 -9.52 5.51 8.68
N LYS A 113 -8.96 4.31 8.53
CA LYS A 113 -7.68 4.12 7.85
C LYS A 113 -7.76 4.46 6.37
N LEU A 114 -8.85 4.09 5.73
CA LEU A 114 -9.05 4.41 4.32
C LEU A 114 -9.14 5.92 4.09
N LYS A 115 -9.86 6.62 4.95
CA LYS A 115 -9.92 8.09 4.91
C LYS A 115 -8.55 8.72 5.13
N TYR A 116 -7.80 8.20 6.08
CA TYR A 116 -6.44 8.67 6.34
C TYR A 116 -5.56 8.54 5.10
N ILE A 117 -5.60 7.37 4.47
CA ILE A 117 -4.84 7.08 3.25
C ILE A 117 -5.21 8.08 2.15
N HIS A 118 -6.51 8.27 1.91
CA HIS A 118 -6.98 9.13 0.82
C HIS A 118 -6.74 10.62 1.07
N ARG A 119 -6.66 11.06 2.31
CA ARG A 119 -6.40 12.46 2.67
C ARG A 119 -4.92 12.81 2.72
N ASN A 120 -4.06 11.80 2.68
CA ASN A 120 -2.62 12.01 2.87
C ASN A 120 -2.03 13.05 1.91
N PRO A 121 -2.31 13.00 0.59
CA PRO A 121 -1.76 14.00 -0.33
C PRO A 121 -2.27 15.43 -0.08
N VAL A 122 -3.51 15.56 0.35
CA VAL A 122 -4.07 16.88 0.70
C VAL A 122 -3.41 17.41 1.97
N ARG A 123 -3.29 16.56 2.98
CA ARG A 123 -2.69 16.96 4.26
C ARG A 123 -1.23 17.36 4.09
N ASP A 124 -0.50 16.69 3.20
CA ASP A 124 0.91 17.02 2.94
C ASP A 124 1.08 18.16 1.93
N GLY A 125 -0.02 18.78 1.49
CA GLY A 125 0.03 19.95 0.62
C GLY A 125 0.38 19.66 -0.84
N LEU A 126 0.30 18.40 -1.28
CA LEU A 126 0.64 18.04 -2.66
C LEU A 126 -0.46 18.38 -3.65
N VAL A 127 -1.71 18.34 -3.22
CA VAL A 127 -2.91 18.66 -4.01
C VAL A 127 -3.93 19.34 -3.13
N ALA A 128 -4.84 20.09 -3.75
CA ALA A 128 -5.94 20.75 -3.03
C ALA A 128 -7.06 19.78 -2.66
N GLU A 129 -7.34 18.82 -3.54
CA GLU A 129 -8.40 17.84 -3.37
C GLU A 129 -7.84 16.43 -3.56
N ALA A 130 -8.43 15.45 -2.88
CA ALA A 130 -7.96 14.06 -2.91
C ALA A 130 -7.98 13.47 -4.32
N ASP A 131 -8.93 13.86 -5.16
CA ASP A 131 -9.04 13.36 -6.53
C ASP A 131 -7.95 13.89 -7.45
N GLY A 132 -7.19 14.89 -7.03
CA GLY A 132 -6.07 15.43 -7.78
C GLY A 132 -4.80 14.60 -7.70
N TRP A 133 -4.74 13.61 -6.79
CA TRP A 133 -3.57 12.74 -6.65
C TRP A 133 -3.86 11.36 -7.25
N ARG A 134 -3.39 11.14 -8.48
CA ARG A 134 -3.74 9.91 -9.22
C ARG A 134 -3.12 8.63 -8.63
N TRP A 135 -2.09 8.75 -7.82
CA TRP A 135 -1.41 7.58 -7.22
C TRP A 135 -2.06 7.18 -5.89
N SER A 136 -3.36 7.13 -5.90
CA SER A 136 -4.21 6.80 -4.76
C SER A 136 -5.44 6.04 -5.23
N SER A 137 -5.97 5.20 -4.37
CA SER A 137 -7.23 4.49 -4.64
C SER A 137 -8.47 5.36 -4.48
N PHE A 138 -8.32 6.66 -4.16
CA PHE A 138 -9.46 7.54 -3.91
C PHE A 138 -10.47 7.53 -5.06
N ARG A 139 -9.99 7.66 -6.30
CA ARG A 139 -10.88 7.74 -7.46
C ARG A 139 -11.64 6.45 -7.72
N SER A 140 -11.07 5.30 -7.33
CA SER A 140 -11.77 4.02 -7.41
C SER A 140 -13.01 4.00 -6.51
N TYR A 141 -12.93 4.64 -5.35
CA TYR A 141 -14.06 4.73 -4.43
C TYR A 141 -15.03 5.83 -4.80
N ALA A 142 -14.52 7.01 -5.14
CA ALA A 142 -15.37 8.17 -5.41
C ALA A 142 -16.08 8.09 -6.75
N TYR A 143 -15.41 7.57 -7.78
CA TYR A 143 -15.89 7.60 -9.16
C TYR A 143 -15.99 6.23 -9.81
N LEU A 144 -15.70 5.16 -9.08
CA LEU A 144 -15.71 3.78 -9.58
C LEU A 144 -14.78 3.58 -10.78
N GLU A 145 -13.68 4.33 -10.82
CA GLU A 145 -12.69 4.20 -11.89
C GLU A 145 -11.80 2.98 -11.67
N ASP A 146 -11.47 2.32 -12.76
CA ASP A 146 -10.44 1.29 -12.73
C ASP A 146 -9.07 1.97 -12.69
N GLY A 147 -8.23 1.54 -11.76
CA GLY A 147 -6.87 2.05 -11.63
C GLY A 147 -5.84 0.98 -11.96
N PRO A 148 -4.54 1.29 -11.78
CA PRO A 148 -3.48 0.31 -12.06
C PRO A 148 -3.48 -0.87 -11.10
N VAL A 149 -4.12 -0.76 -9.94
CA VAL A 149 -4.24 -1.84 -8.95
C VAL A 149 -5.71 -2.13 -8.75
N LYS A 150 -6.09 -3.40 -8.87
CA LYS A 150 -7.48 -3.81 -8.62
C LYS A 150 -7.81 -3.62 -7.14
N ILE A 151 -8.87 -2.86 -6.87
CA ILE A 151 -9.33 -2.57 -5.51
C ILE A 151 -10.46 -3.50 -5.12
N THR A 152 -10.31 -4.13 -3.95
CA THR A 152 -11.40 -4.88 -3.33
C THR A 152 -12.18 -3.92 -2.45
N ARG A 153 -13.48 -3.81 -2.70
CA ARG A 153 -14.39 -3.04 -1.86
C ARG A 153 -15.22 -4.01 -1.05
N ALA A 154 -15.20 -3.86 0.23
CA ALA A 154 -15.99 -4.74 1.10
C ALA A 154 -17.19 -4.02 1.63
#